data_aa55f59ad9ed4fa4ed79232d657ee33e
#
_entry.id   aa55f59ad9ed4fa4ed79232d657ee33e
#
_cell.length_a   1.000
_cell.length_b   1.000
_cell.length_c   1.000
_cell.angle_alpha   90.00
_cell.angle_beta   90.00
_cell.angle_gamma   90.00
#
_symmetry.space_group_name_H-M   'P 1'
#
loop_
_entity.id
_entity.type
_entity.pdbx_description
1 polymer ?
#
loop_
_entity_poly.entity_id
_entity_poly.type
_entity_poly.pdbx_seq_one_letter_code
_entity_poly.pdbx_strand_id
1 'polypeptide(L)'
;MERSYNMKKTTTTRQVLPHVRPPRLAAALLLAVCCASTLVAAPERGELVACRIETDRGVVPADKPETAIVKVTLAADRVASRERPPINLALVLDRSGSMGGEKIARAREAAIAAIRRLDGRDMVSVVVYDHEVETLVPAQPARNSEWIEGRIAQITARGNTALFAGLSQSASELRKNLDTGRINRAILLSDGLANTGPSSPDEVGRLGAALMKEAIAVTTIGVGTDYNEDLMTRVSGNSDGNSYFVEKSDDLPAIFTKELGDVLSVVASRVRLTVRFRAGATPIECIGRDGRIVDNTVTVDLNQLYGGQEKYLLIRVELAPGRDGETRLLADAEVNFEDATSRRSAQATAAGRIRFSRDAREVAESVNVPVSREYTLNRNAQELDRAVRLADEGRKEEAARVMRESAGRLEAAARSLDAPELEIEARRQNVQADSIGSRGMGKAERKLIVTDNYMLYNQQSK
;
A
#
# COMPACT_ATOMS: atom_id res chain seq x y z
N MET A 1 43.41 5.87 57.58
CA MET A 1 42.63 4.79 58.25
C MET A 1 42.16 3.86 57.16
N GLU A 2 42.97 2.96 56.69
CA GLU A 2 43.30 1.59 57.14
C GLU A 2 42.14 0.75 57.58
N ARG A 3 41.84 -0.29 56.78
CA ARG A 3 41.76 -1.73 57.07
C ARG A 3 41.16 -2.41 55.82
N SER A 4 41.87 -3.14 55.04
CA SER A 4 42.68 -4.40 55.19
C SER A 4 41.84 -5.67 55.37
N TYR A 5 42.09 -6.64 54.46
CA TYR A 5 42.04 -8.11 54.56
C TYR A 5 40.64 -8.81 54.53
N ASN A 6 40.40 -9.81 53.67
CA ASN A 6 41.06 -11.12 53.70
C ASN A 6 40.71 -12.00 52.50
N MET A 7 41.70 -12.66 51.99
CA MET A 7 41.70 -13.67 50.94
C MET A 7 41.56 -15.05 51.60
N LYS A 8 40.65 -15.90 51.17
CA LYS A 8 40.71 -17.37 51.46
C LYS A 8 40.77 -18.15 50.18
N LYS A 9 41.93 -18.79 49.99
CA LYS A 9 42.16 -19.92 49.09
C LYS A 9 41.46 -21.17 49.62
N THR A 10 40.83 -21.94 48.77
CA THR A 10 40.52 -23.37 49.06
C THR A 10 40.87 -24.24 47.91
N THR A 11 41.47 -25.32 48.24
CA THR A 11 42.29 -26.27 47.52
C THR A 11 41.47 -27.31 46.76
N THR A 12 41.97 -27.67 45.59
CA THR A 12 41.53 -28.73 44.69
C THR A 12 41.66 -30.13 45.31
N THR A 13 40.63 -30.99 45.17
CA THR A 13 40.79 -32.41 45.29
C THR A 13 40.16 -33.10 44.07
N ARG A 14 41.01 -33.79 43.31
CA ARG A 14 40.66 -34.66 42.20
C ARG A 14 40.14 -35.99 42.78
N GLN A 15 38.91 -36.40 42.35
CA GLN A 15 38.47 -37.77 42.49
C GLN A 15 38.34 -38.41 41.13
N VAL A 16 38.94 -39.64 41.05
CA VAL A 16 39.03 -40.53 39.91
C VAL A 16 37.75 -41.34 39.84
N LEU A 17 37.15 -41.42 38.64
CA LEU A 17 35.99 -42.29 38.32
C LEU A 17 36.42 -43.61 37.77
N PRO A 18 35.74 -44.74 38.10
CA PRO A 18 35.94 -46.00 37.46
C PRO A 18 35.03 -46.19 36.22
N HIS A 19 35.63 -46.81 35.19
CA HIS A 19 34.99 -47.24 33.99
C HIS A 19 33.89 -48.30 34.20
N VAL A 20 32.68 -48.08 33.65
CA VAL A 20 31.66 -49.09 33.46
C VAL A 20 31.32 -49.19 31.95
N ARG A 21 31.43 -50.39 31.38
CA ARG A 21 31.09 -50.75 30.00
C ARG A 21 29.57 -50.92 29.82
N PRO A 22 28.99 -50.59 28.63
CA PRO A 22 27.56 -50.70 28.37
C PRO A 22 27.13 -52.12 27.95
N PRO A 23 25.87 -52.51 28.21
CA PRO A 23 25.27 -53.69 27.58
C PRO A 23 24.57 -53.32 26.27
N ARG A 24 24.50 -54.33 25.42
CA ARG A 24 24.00 -54.31 24.03
C ARG A 24 22.47 -54.41 23.94
N LEU A 25 21.92 -53.74 22.90
CA LEU A 25 20.75 -54.06 22.07
C LEU A 25 19.34 -54.11 22.69
N ALA A 26 18.53 -53.11 22.29
CA ALA A 26 17.16 -53.33 21.83
C ALA A 26 16.84 -52.32 20.71
N ALA A 27 16.57 -52.84 19.52
CA ALA A 27 16.12 -52.07 18.36
C ALA A 27 14.65 -51.65 18.55
N ALA A 28 14.42 -50.37 18.78
CA ALA A 28 13.07 -49.78 18.68
C ALA A 28 12.95 -49.07 17.35
N LEU A 29 12.08 -49.59 16.48
CA LEU A 29 11.66 -48.99 15.21
C LEU A 29 10.86 -47.73 15.53
N LEU A 30 11.48 -46.56 15.43
CA LEU A 30 10.77 -45.28 15.42
C LEU A 30 10.32 -44.98 14.00
N LEU A 31 9.01 -45.11 13.74
CA LEU A 31 8.37 -44.54 12.57
C LEU A 31 8.57 -43.02 12.63
N ALA A 32 9.44 -42.51 11.79
CA ALA A 32 9.52 -41.06 11.53
C ALA A 32 8.31 -40.64 10.69
N VAL A 33 7.29 -40.09 11.34
CA VAL A 33 6.25 -39.31 10.66
C VAL A 33 6.95 -38.06 10.13
N CYS A 34 7.27 -38.08 8.84
CA CYS A 34 7.69 -36.87 8.12
C CYS A 34 6.49 -35.89 8.05
N CYS A 35 6.34 -35.02 9.06
CA CYS A 35 5.64 -33.79 8.88
C CYS A 35 6.42 -32.98 7.83
N ALA A 36 5.95 -32.98 6.59
CA ALA A 36 6.39 -32.05 5.56
C ALA A 36 5.89 -30.64 5.95
N SER A 37 6.57 -30.03 6.92
CA SER A 37 6.48 -28.59 7.13
C SER A 37 6.96 -27.96 5.82
N THR A 38 6.07 -27.29 5.10
CA THR A 38 6.45 -26.40 4.01
C THR A 38 7.43 -25.39 4.58
N LEU A 39 8.73 -25.60 4.30
CA LEU A 39 9.73 -24.57 4.53
C LEU A 39 9.33 -23.39 3.63
N VAL A 40 8.65 -22.42 4.21
CA VAL A 40 8.66 -21.06 3.70
C VAL A 40 10.12 -20.63 3.84
N ALA A 41 10.84 -20.55 2.73
CA ALA A 41 12.19 -20.01 2.73
C ALA A 41 12.11 -18.62 3.34
N ALA A 42 12.72 -18.45 4.51
CA ALA A 42 12.93 -17.14 5.07
C ALA A 42 13.76 -16.34 4.04
N PRO A 43 13.44 -15.05 3.78
CA PRO A 43 14.21 -14.27 2.83
C PRO A 43 15.67 -14.29 3.26
N GLU A 44 16.56 -14.59 2.31
CA GLU A 44 17.99 -14.45 2.53
C GLU A 44 18.27 -13.01 2.96
N ARG A 45 18.96 -12.82 4.08
CA ARG A 45 19.31 -11.48 4.59
C ARG A 45 20.16 -10.79 3.53
N GLY A 46 19.54 -9.83 2.79
CA GLY A 46 20.22 -9.07 1.75
C GLY A 46 19.38 -8.72 0.52
N GLU A 47 18.20 -9.33 0.33
CA GLU A 47 17.30 -8.94 -0.75
C GLU A 47 16.56 -7.64 -0.40
N LEU A 48 16.71 -6.64 -1.26
CA LEU A 48 16.08 -5.33 -1.10
C LEU A 48 14.54 -5.41 -1.18
N VAL A 49 14.04 -6.31 -2.03
CA VAL A 49 12.62 -6.61 -2.21
C VAL A 49 12.47 -8.12 -2.27
N ALA A 50 11.69 -8.69 -1.37
CA ALA A 50 11.30 -10.09 -1.40
C ALA A 50 9.95 -10.27 -2.11
N CYS A 51 9.82 -11.35 -2.88
CA CYS A 51 8.56 -11.74 -3.51
C CYS A 51 8.05 -13.03 -2.88
N ARG A 52 6.73 -13.13 -2.62
CA ARG A 52 6.07 -14.33 -2.10
C ARG A 52 4.77 -14.60 -2.84
N ILE A 53 4.45 -15.89 -3.07
CA ILE A 53 3.15 -16.33 -3.56
C ILE A 53 2.51 -17.20 -2.47
N GLU A 54 1.30 -16.83 -2.09
CA GLU A 54 0.48 -17.53 -1.11
C GLU A 54 -0.93 -17.73 -1.68
N THR A 55 -1.64 -18.72 -1.18
CA THR A 55 -3.04 -18.98 -1.55
C THR A 55 -3.94 -18.89 -0.33
N ASP A 56 -5.23 -18.66 -0.52
CA ASP A 56 -6.24 -18.66 0.55
C ASP A 56 -6.35 -20.01 1.26
N ARG A 57 -5.88 -21.06 0.60
CA ARG A 57 -5.71 -22.42 1.17
C ARG A 57 -4.62 -23.16 0.40
N GLY A 58 -3.83 -23.96 1.11
CA GLY A 58 -2.74 -24.76 0.51
C GLY A 58 -3.23 -26.02 -0.20
N VAL A 59 -4.43 -26.52 0.17
CA VAL A 59 -5.06 -27.72 -0.36
C VAL A 59 -6.47 -27.41 -0.85
N VAL A 60 -6.79 -27.86 -2.05
CA VAL A 60 -8.14 -27.73 -2.65
C VAL A 60 -8.76 -29.07 -2.92
N PRO A 61 -10.10 -29.18 -2.99
CA PRO A 61 -10.79 -30.42 -3.36
C PRO A 61 -10.31 -30.99 -4.70
N ALA A 62 -10.09 -32.32 -4.73
CA ALA A 62 -9.71 -33.03 -5.95
C ALA A 62 -10.91 -33.29 -6.86
N ASP A 63 -10.63 -33.70 -8.10
CA ASP A 63 -11.56 -34.26 -9.11
C ASP A 63 -12.66 -33.30 -9.61
N LYS A 64 -12.65 -32.05 -9.25
CA LYS A 64 -13.59 -31.03 -9.74
C LYS A 64 -12.89 -29.68 -9.95
N PRO A 65 -13.48 -28.79 -10.78
CA PRO A 65 -12.97 -27.41 -10.89
C PRO A 65 -13.13 -26.70 -9.55
N GLU A 66 -12.13 -25.89 -9.20
CA GLU A 66 -12.12 -25.09 -7.98
C GLU A 66 -11.70 -23.65 -8.26
N THR A 67 -11.94 -22.77 -7.29
CA THR A 67 -11.44 -21.39 -7.31
C THR A 67 -10.49 -21.19 -6.14
N ALA A 68 -9.36 -20.58 -6.39
CA ALA A 68 -8.41 -20.15 -5.37
C ALA A 68 -8.15 -18.65 -5.45
N ILE A 69 -7.80 -18.06 -4.31
CA ILE A 69 -7.28 -16.70 -4.26
C ILE A 69 -5.76 -16.79 -4.11
N VAL A 70 -5.06 -16.21 -5.06
CA VAL A 70 -3.59 -16.12 -5.06
C VAL A 70 -3.21 -14.72 -4.61
N LYS A 71 -2.43 -14.63 -3.55
CA LYS A 71 -1.80 -13.40 -3.08
C LYS A 71 -0.33 -13.39 -3.49
N VAL A 72 0.09 -12.36 -4.19
CA VAL A 72 1.50 -12.11 -4.50
C VAL A 72 1.94 -10.90 -3.71
N THR A 73 2.86 -11.08 -2.78
CA THR A 73 3.35 -10.04 -1.87
C THR A 73 4.76 -9.59 -2.27
N LEU A 74 4.95 -8.28 -2.32
CA LEU A 74 6.24 -7.60 -2.45
C LEU A 74 6.56 -6.96 -1.10
N ALA A 75 7.59 -7.46 -0.42
CA ALA A 75 8.03 -6.93 0.86
C ALA A 75 9.37 -6.18 0.67
N ALA A 76 9.37 -4.89 0.92
CA ALA A 76 10.55 -4.06 0.86
C ALA A 76 11.25 -4.01 2.22
N ASP A 77 12.56 -4.30 2.27
CA ASP A 77 13.30 -4.31 3.53
C ASP A 77 13.54 -2.89 4.08
N ARG A 78 13.55 -2.75 5.40
CA ARG A 78 13.99 -1.53 6.09
C ARG A 78 15.51 -1.50 6.14
N VAL A 79 16.14 -0.83 5.22
CA VAL A 79 17.61 -0.71 5.22
C VAL A 79 18.03 0.48 6.07
N ALA A 80 18.25 0.25 7.35
CA ALA A 80 18.60 1.29 8.34
C ALA A 80 19.96 1.97 8.10
N SER A 81 20.82 1.44 7.22
CA SER A 81 22.21 1.89 7.03
C SER A 81 22.51 2.46 5.64
N ARG A 82 21.52 2.56 4.75
CA ARG A 82 21.76 3.09 3.40
C ARG A 82 21.53 4.60 3.34
N GLU A 83 22.37 5.26 2.56
CA GLU A 83 22.13 6.63 2.14
C GLU A 83 20.82 6.69 1.35
N ARG A 84 19.89 7.57 1.74
CA ARG A 84 18.61 7.71 1.02
C ARG A 84 18.83 8.27 -0.39
N PRO A 85 18.01 7.89 -1.37
CA PRO A 85 18.03 8.53 -2.67
C PRO A 85 17.66 10.02 -2.53
N PRO A 86 18.23 10.90 -3.35
CA PRO A 86 17.77 12.29 -3.44
C PRO A 86 16.37 12.33 -4.06
N ILE A 87 15.58 13.32 -3.73
CA ILE A 87 14.24 13.51 -4.26
C ILE A 87 14.13 14.72 -5.16
N ASN A 88 13.14 14.71 -6.04
CA ASN A 88 12.68 15.83 -6.86
C ASN A 88 11.22 16.06 -6.52
N LEU A 89 10.95 17.05 -5.67
CA LEU A 89 9.66 17.31 -5.04
C LEU A 89 9.00 18.53 -5.67
N ALA A 90 7.74 18.40 -6.06
CA ALA A 90 6.89 19.54 -6.37
C ALA A 90 5.76 19.64 -5.33
N LEU A 91 5.67 20.73 -4.62
CA LEU A 91 4.50 21.10 -3.82
C LEU A 91 3.52 21.88 -4.69
N VAL A 92 2.28 21.40 -4.78
CA VAL A 92 1.21 21.96 -5.62
C VAL A 92 0.08 22.39 -4.69
N LEU A 93 0.05 23.67 -4.37
CA LEU A 93 -0.78 24.20 -3.30
C LEU A 93 -1.94 25.02 -3.84
N ASP A 94 -3.14 24.58 -3.51
CA ASP A 94 -4.37 25.34 -3.72
C ASP A 94 -4.32 26.63 -2.89
N ARG A 95 -4.51 27.78 -3.55
CA ARG A 95 -4.71 29.06 -2.90
C ARG A 95 -6.05 29.70 -3.30
N SER A 96 -7.02 28.89 -3.75
CA SER A 96 -8.36 29.38 -4.07
C SER A 96 -9.06 30.03 -2.88
N GLY A 97 -10.14 30.73 -3.12
CA GLY A 97 -10.85 31.48 -2.08
C GLY A 97 -11.33 30.62 -0.91
N SER A 98 -11.69 29.37 -1.15
CA SER A 98 -12.10 28.40 -0.12
C SER A 98 -10.99 28.03 0.87
N MET A 99 -9.72 28.18 0.47
CA MET A 99 -8.56 27.99 1.34
C MET A 99 -8.36 29.13 2.35
N GLY A 100 -9.18 30.17 2.32
CA GLY A 100 -9.06 31.33 3.22
C GLY A 100 -9.06 30.98 4.72
N GLY A 101 -8.43 31.81 5.52
CA GLY A 101 -8.37 31.64 6.98
C GLY A 101 -7.38 30.61 7.44
N GLU A 102 -7.84 29.65 8.26
CA GLU A 102 -6.97 28.65 8.90
C GLU A 102 -6.39 27.64 7.89
N LYS A 103 -7.15 27.24 6.86
CA LYS A 103 -6.68 26.26 5.87
C LYS A 103 -5.39 26.71 5.18
N ILE A 104 -5.32 27.93 4.66
CA ILE A 104 -4.12 28.44 3.99
C ILE A 104 -2.95 28.61 4.98
N ALA A 105 -3.24 28.97 6.24
CA ALA A 105 -2.22 29.07 7.27
C ALA A 105 -1.58 27.71 7.55
N ARG A 106 -2.41 26.67 7.74
CA ARG A 106 -1.94 25.30 7.95
C ARG A 106 -1.26 24.69 6.71
N ALA A 107 -1.73 25.01 5.51
CA ALA A 107 -1.07 24.60 4.26
C ALA A 107 0.34 25.19 4.15
N ARG A 108 0.53 26.47 4.49
CA ARG A 108 1.87 27.09 4.55
C ARG A 108 2.76 26.43 5.59
N GLU A 109 2.25 26.20 6.80
CA GLU A 109 2.97 25.53 7.87
C GLU A 109 3.42 24.13 7.45
N ALA A 110 2.51 23.34 6.87
CA ALA A 110 2.78 21.99 6.37
C ALA A 110 3.84 22.00 5.24
N ALA A 111 3.74 22.91 4.29
CA ALA A 111 4.70 23.06 3.21
C ALA A 111 6.09 23.46 3.74
N ILE A 112 6.17 24.40 4.69
CA ILE A 112 7.43 24.80 5.34
C ILE A 112 8.03 23.62 6.12
N ALA A 113 7.22 22.87 6.87
CA ALA A 113 7.68 21.68 7.57
C ALA A 113 8.25 20.62 6.61
N ALA A 114 7.65 20.44 5.43
CA ALA A 114 8.19 19.57 4.39
C ALA A 114 9.54 20.08 3.86
N ILE A 115 9.69 21.36 3.54
CA ILE A 115 10.95 21.96 3.05
C ILE A 115 12.10 21.73 4.04
N ARG A 116 11.85 21.89 5.33
CA ARG A 116 12.86 21.70 6.41
C ARG A 116 13.40 20.26 6.54
N ARG A 117 12.73 19.29 5.94
CA ARG A 117 13.19 17.88 5.91
C ARG A 117 14.08 17.54 4.72
N LEU A 118 14.14 18.43 3.74
CA LEU A 118 14.99 18.28 2.56
C LEU A 118 16.45 18.62 2.87
N ASP A 119 17.35 18.02 2.10
CA ASP A 119 18.77 18.39 2.13
C ASP A 119 19.23 18.97 0.80
N GLY A 120 20.50 19.41 0.75
CA GLY A 120 21.05 20.10 -0.43
C GLY A 120 21.18 19.26 -1.71
N ARG A 121 20.90 17.94 -1.64
CA ARG A 121 20.87 17.01 -2.79
C ARG A 121 19.49 16.96 -3.42
N ASP A 122 18.48 17.36 -2.66
CA ASP A 122 17.08 17.36 -3.12
C ASP A 122 16.81 18.56 -4.02
N MET A 123 15.92 18.35 -4.98
CA MET A 123 15.33 19.40 -5.79
C MET A 123 13.92 19.68 -5.28
N VAL A 124 13.55 20.93 -5.26
CA VAL A 124 12.21 21.36 -4.85
C VAL A 124 11.67 22.44 -5.79
N SER A 125 10.38 22.37 -6.05
CA SER A 125 9.59 23.43 -6.66
C SER A 125 8.29 23.65 -5.89
N VAL A 126 7.75 24.85 -5.94
CA VAL A 126 6.44 25.17 -5.34
C VAL A 126 5.61 25.86 -6.41
N VAL A 127 4.49 25.22 -6.75
CA VAL A 127 3.47 25.75 -7.66
C VAL A 127 2.26 26.07 -6.83
N VAL A 128 1.72 27.28 -6.98
CA VAL A 128 0.46 27.68 -6.37
C VAL A 128 -0.57 27.89 -7.46
N TYR A 129 -1.80 27.55 -7.19
CA TYR A 129 -2.88 27.72 -8.16
C TYR A 129 -4.18 28.25 -7.51
N ASP A 130 -4.84 29.10 -8.25
CA ASP A 130 -6.21 29.56 -8.08
C ASP A 130 -6.90 29.49 -9.46
N HIS A 131 -7.46 30.57 -10.00
CA HIS A 131 -7.86 30.69 -11.40
C HIS A 131 -6.64 30.92 -12.34
N GLU A 132 -5.49 31.27 -11.77
CA GLU A 132 -4.18 31.38 -12.39
C GLU A 132 -3.21 30.34 -11.79
N VAL A 133 -2.14 30.03 -12.49
CA VAL A 133 -1.07 29.15 -12.01
C VAL A 133 0.23 29.94 -11.95
N GLU A 134 0.91 29.87 -10.80
CA GLU A 134 2.17 30.55 -10.57
C GLU A 134 3.22 29.54 -10.08
N THR A 135 4.38 29.53 -10.72
CA THR A 135 5.56 28.85 -10.18
C THR A 135 6.20 29.78 -9.13
N LEU A 136 5.77 29.64 -7.89
CA LEU A 136 6.23 30.47 -6.76
C LEU A 136 7.72 30.24 -6.46
N VAL A 137 8.16 28.97 -6.54
CA VAL A 137 9.55 28.55 -6.41
C VAL A 137 9.88 27.65 -7.60
N PRO A 138 10.67 28.11 -8.58
CA PRO A 138 11.15 27.27 -9.69
C PRO A 138 12.00 26.11 -9.17
N ALA A 139 12.05 24.99 -9.94
CA ALA A 139 12.82 23.82 -9.58
C ALA A 139 14.30 24.17 -9.31
N GLN A 140 14.74 23.98 -8.07
CA GLN A 140 16.06 24.33 -7.57
C GLN A 140 16.49 23.41 -6.43
N PRO A 141 17.81 23.33 -6.11
CA PRO A 141 18.27 22.62 -4.91
C PRO A 141 17.66 23.22 -3.64
N ALA A 142 17.29 22.36 -2.68
CA ALA A 142 16.67 22.75 -1.41
C ALA A 142 17.65 23.42 -0.41
N ARG A 143 18.73 24.03 -0.89
CA ARG A 143 19.77 24.65 -0.05
C ARG A 143 19.37 26.00 0.54
N ASN A 144 18.51 26.74 -0.16
CA ASN A 144 18.07 28.07 0.25
C ASN A 144 16.70 28.00 0.93
N SER A 145 16.60 27.20 2.00
CA SER A 145 15.34 26.93 2.69
C SER A 145 14.67 28.21 3.23
N GLU A 146 15.44 29.15 3.79
CA GLU A 146 14.89 30.42 4.33
C GLU A 146 14.18 31.25 3.24
N TRP A 147 14.78 31.37 2.06
CA TRP A 147 14.14 32.08 0.94
C TRP A 147 12.87 31.36 0.48
N ILE A 148 12.92 30.01 0.36
CA ILE A 148 11.77 29.18 -0.04
C ILE A 148 10.65 29.35 0.98
N GLU A 149 10.94 29.23 2.27
CA GLU A 149 10.00 29.42 3.37
C GLU A 149 9.39 30.83 3.36
N GLY A 150 10.21 31.85 3.12
CA GLY A 150 9.75 33.22 2.98
C GLY A 150 8.76 33.42 1.81
N ARG A 151 8.99 32.73 0.68
CA ARG A 151 8.03 32.71 -0.45
C ARG A 151 6.72 32.02 -0.08
N ILE A 152 6.79 30.84 0.56
CA ILE A 152 5.62 30.08 1.00
C ILE A 152 4.79 30.88 2.02
N ALA A 153 5.44 31.57 2.94
CA ALA A 153 4.77 32.37 3.98
C ALA A 153 3.89 33.51 3.41
N GLN A 154 4.17 33.96 2.19
CA GLN A 154 3.43 35.04 1.51
C GLN A 154 2.20 34.56 0.73
N ILE A 155 1.95 33.26 0.63
CA ILE A 155 0.80 32.70 -0.09
C ILE A 155 -0.48 33.19 0.56
N THR A 156 -1.38 33.79 -0.23
CA THR A 156 -2.69 34.28 0.21
C THR A 156 -3.80 33.67 -0.63
N ALA A 157 -4.94 33.39 0.00
CA ALA A 157 -6.09 32.80 -0.68
C ALA A 157 -6.81 33.79 -1.59
N ARG A 158 -7.16 33.37 -2.83
CA ARG A 158 -7.91 34.17 -3.81
C ARG A 158 -8.44 33.29 -4.97
N GLY A 159 -9.45 33.78 -5.66
CA GLY A 159 -9.91 33.25 -6.96
C GLY A 159 -10.57 31.87 -6.91
N ASN A 160 -10.59 31.20 -8.07
CA ASN A 160 -11.18 29.86 -8.31
C ASN A 160 -10.11 28.74 -8.23
N THR A 161 -10.41 27.53 -8.77
CA THR A 161 -9.57 26.35 -8.58
C THR A 161 -9.21 25.70 -9.92
N ALA A 162 -8.03 26.04 -10.50
CA ALA A 162 -7.49 25.46 -11.74
C ALA A 162 -6.55 24.28 -11.45
N LEU A 163 -7.04 23.23 -10.78
CA LEU A 163 -6.27 22.09 -10.29
C LEU A 163 -5.45 21.40 -11.39
N PHE A 164 -6.07 21.12 -12.55
CA PHE A 164 -5.38 20.46 -13.67
C PHE A 164 -4.17 21.27 -14.15
N ALA A 165 -4.32 22.57 -14.28
CA ALA A 165 -3.24 23.44 -14.72
C ALA A 165 -2.12 23.53 -13.67
N GLY A 166 -2.47 23.58 -12.37
CA GLY A 166 -1.51 23.53 -11.26
C GLY A 166 -0.68 22.23 -11.28
N LEU A 167 -1.34 21.09 -11.42
CA LEU A 167 -0.65 19.78 -11.51
C LEU A 167 0.21 19.70 -12.80
N SER A 168 -0.28 20.18 -13.94
CA SER A 168 0.46 20.19 -15.21
C SER A 168 1.72 21.07 -15.13
N GLN A 169 1.63 22.22 -14.48
CA GLN A 169 2.78 23.11 -14.27
C GLN A 169 3.82 22.45 -13.35
N SER A 170 3.37 21.79 -12.28
CA SER A 170 4.28 21.07 -11.38
C SER A 170 5.02 19.93 -12.09
N ALA A 171 4.34 19.22 -13.00
CA ALA A 171 4.98 18.22 -13.85
C ALA A 171 6.06 18.84 -14.75
N SER A 172 5.83 20.05 -15.27
CA SER A 172 6.83 20.79 -16.05
C SER A 172 8.06 21.16 -15.20
N GLU A 173 7.88 21.49 -13.93
CA GLU A 173 8.99 21.75 -13.01
C GLU A 173 9.77 20.44 -12.69
N LEU A 174 9.06 19.34 -12.43
CA LEU A 174 9.69 18.03 -12.16
C LEU A 174 10.49 17.51 -13.36
N ARG A 175 9.99 17.72 -14.60
CA ARG A 175 10.68 17.27 -15.84
C ARG A 175 12.04 17.89 -16.02
N LYS A 176 12.34 19.04 -15.44
CA LYS A 176 13.67 19.67 -15.49
C LYS A 176 14.77 18.82 -14.83
N ASN A 177 14.39 17.86 -13.97
CA ASN A 177 15.31 17.05 -13.17
C ASN A 177 14.99 15.55 -13.16
N LEU A 178 14.24 15.01 -14.16
CA LEU A 178 13.84 13.60 -14.20
C LEU A 178 15.03 12.63 -14.31
N ASP A 179 16.03 12.97 -15.12
CA ASP A 179 17.14 12.09 -15.47
C ASP A 179 18.28 12.10 -14.44
N THR A 180 18.10 12.77 -13.32
CA THR A 180 19.16 12.99 -12.34
C THR A 180 19.22 11.94 -11.23
N GLY A 181 18.54 10.80 -11.40
CA GLY A 181 18.56 9.70 -10.42
C GLY A 181 17.80 9.98 -9.14
N ARG A 182 16.79 10.85 -9.20
CA ARG A 182 15.95 11.25 -8.07
C ARG A 182 14.64 10.51 -8.05
N ILE A 183 14.04 10.41 -6.87
CA ILE A 183 12.64 10.00 -6.70
C ILE A 183 11.76 11.20 -7.01
N ASN A 184 10.88 11.09 -8.01
CA ASN A 184 10.03 12.19 -8.45
C ASN A 184 8.66 12.12 -7.78
N ARG A 185 8.26 13.21 -7.11
CA ARG A 185 7.01 13.28 -6.36
C ARG A 185 6.34 14.64 -6.52
N ALA A 186 5.05 14.64 -6.83
CA ALA A 186 4.18 15.81 -6.65
C ALA A 186 3.30 15.57 -5.42
N ILE A 187 3.13 16.57 -4.56
CA ILE A 187 2.15 16.59 -3.47
C ILE A 187 1.13 17.67 -3.79
N LEU A 188 -0.07 17.24 -4.15
CA LEU A 188 -1.19 18.08 -4.55
C LEU A 188 -2.15 18.28 -3.39
N LEU A 189 -2.31 19.51 -2.95
CA LEU A 189 -3.26 19.92 -1.92
C LEU A 189 -4.43 20.67 -2.56
N SER A 190 -5.67 20.31 -2.21
CA SER A 190 -6.87 21.06 -2.59
C SER A 190 -7.97 20.93 -1.54
N ASP A 191 -8.81 21.97 -1.38
CA ASP A 191 -9.98 21.95 -0.52
C ASP A 191 -11.30 22.18 -1.28
N GLY A 192 -11.23 22.37 -2.61
CA GLY A 192 -12.37 22.72 -3.43
C GLY A 192 -12.54 21.85 -4.68
N LEU A 193 -13.67 22.07 -5.34
CA LEU A 193 -13.94 21.48 -6.64
C LEU A 193 -13.08 22.16 -7.71
N ALA A 194 -12.43 21.37 -8.57
CA ALA A 194 -11.83 21.89 -9.79
C ALA A 194 -12.93 22.52 -10.65
N ASN A 195 -12.90 23.84 -10.81
CA ASN A 195 -13.92 24.62 -11.51
C ASN A 195 -13.37 25.47 -12.64
N THR A 196 -12.08 25.35 -12.94
CA THR A 196 -11.39 26.03 -14.04
C THR A 196 -10.56 25.01 -14.82
N GLY A 197 -10.84 24.85 -16.12
CA GLY A 197 -10.20 23.89 -17.00
C GLY A 197 -10.73 22.45 -16.83
N PRO A 198 -9.97 21.42 -17.24
CA PRO A 198 -10.34 20.02 -17.08
C PRO A 198 -10.61 19.67 -15.62
N SER A 199 -11.79 19.10 -15.31
CA SER A 199 -12.28 18.90 -13.95
C SER A 199 -12.91 17.52 -13.71
N SER A 200 -13.05 16.70 -14.76
CA SER A 200 -13.56 15.36 -14.58
C SER A 200 -12.49 14.40 -14.02
N PRO A 201 -12.87 13.43 -13.17
CA PRO A 201 -11.93 12.43 -12.66
C PRO A 201 -11.15 11.71 -13.75
N ASP A 202 -11.79 11.43 -14.89
CA ASP A 202 -11.14 10.72 -16.01
C ASP A 202 -10.11 11.59 -16.74
N GLU A 203 -10.37 12.89 -16.93
CA GLU A 203 -9.41 13.79 -17.58
C GLU A 203 -8.17 13.99 -16.70
N VAL A 204 -8.36 14.26 -15.42
CA VAL A 204 -7.25 14.46 -14.48
C VAL A 204 -6.55 13.12 -14.20
N GLY A 205 -7.28 12.01 -14.17
CA GLY A 205 -6.74 10.66 -14.06
C GLY A 205 -5.83 10.28 -15.23
N ARG A 206 -6.13 10.71 -16.48
CA ARG A 206 -5.23 10.50 -17.63
C ARG A 206 -3.89 11.23 -17.46
N LEU A 207 -3.90 12.41 -16.84
CA LEU A 207 -2.66 13.10 -16.47
C LEU A 207 -1.85 12.26 -15.47
N GLY A 208 -2.50 11.71 -14.41
CA GLY A 208 -1.85 10.78 -13.47
C GLY A 208 -1.20 9.59 -14.17
N ALA A 209 -1.91 8.95 -15.10
CA ALA A 209 -1.38 7.83 -15.88
C ALA A 209 -0.21 8.22 -16.81
N ALA A 210 -0.20 9.45 -17.33
CA ALA A 210 0.93 9.96 -18.09
C ALA A 210 2.16 10.18 -17.20
N LEU A 211 1.95 10.74 -16.00
CA LEU A 211 3.00 10.98 -15.01
C LEU A 211 3.61 9.67 -14.50
N MET A 212 2.80 8.61 -14.31
CA MET A 212 3.29 7.27 -13.98
C MET A 212 4.33 6.75 -14.98
N LYS A 213 4.12 6.97 -16.28
CA LYS A 213 5.09 6.56 -17.34
C LYS A 213 6.41 7.32 -17.24
N GLU A 214 6.38 8.51 -16.66
CA GLU A 214 7.57 9.35 -16.41
C GLU A 214 8.19 9.07 -15.03
N ALA A 215 7.72 8.05 -14.31
CA ALA A 215 8.11 7.74 -12.92
C ALA A 215 7.88 8.92 -11.96
N ILE A 216 6.82 9.69 -12.17
CA ILE A 216 6.35 10.73 -11.26
C ILE A 216 5.10 10.20 -10.55
N ALA A 217 5.17 10.07 -9.22
CA ALA A 217 4.01 9.75 -8.40
C ALA A 217 3.35 11.04 -7.88
N VAL A 218 2.02 11.03 -7.82
CA VAL A 218 1.24 12.16 -7.31
C VAL A 218 0.51 11.76 -6.04
N THR A 219 0.91 12.34 -4.93
CA THR A 219 0.16 12.25 -3.68
C THR A 219 -0.88 13.36 -3.66
N THR A 220 -2.10 13.02 -3.28
CA THR A 220 -3.21 13.96 -3.17
C THR A 220 -3.65 14.12 -1.72
N ILE A 221 -3.91 15.36 -1.31
CA ILE A 221 -4.39 15.72 0.03
C ILE A 221 -5.62 16.59 -0.12
N GLY A 222 -6.79 16.03 0.19
CA GLY A 222 -8.05 16.77 0.17
C GLY A 222 -8.42 17.28 1.57
N VAL A 223 -8.74 18.57 1.68
CA VAL A 223 -9.03 19.24 2.96
C VAL A 223 -10.50 19.61 3.07
N GLY A 224 -11.14 19.24 4.17
CA GLY A 224 -12.56 19.52 4.39
C GLY A 224 -13.46 18.65 3.52
N THR A 225 -14.70 19.07 3.30
CA THR A 225 -15.73 18.25 2.66
C THR A 225 -16.16 18.71 1.26
N ASP A 226 -15.51 19.71 0.69
CA ASP A 226 -15.98 20.34 -0.55
C ASP A 226 -15.11 20.05 -1.79
N TYR A 227 -14.00 19.29 -1.66
CA TYR A 227 -13.19 18.83 -2.80
C TYR A 227 -13.79 17.57 -3.46
N ASN A 228 -13.31 17.23 -4.65
CA ASN A 228 -13.71 16.04 -5.40
C ASN A 228 -12.78 14.85 -5.08
N GLU A 229 -13.21 13.93 -4.22
CA GLU A 229 -12.43 12.75 -3.82
C GLU A 229 -12.21 11.75 -4.96
N ASP A 230 -13.18 11.60 -5.88
CA ASP A 230 -13.03 10.71 -7.03
C ASP A 230 -11.93 11.20 -7.97
N LEU A 231 -11.83 12.52 -8.15
CA LEU A 231 -10.73 13.12 -8.91
C LEU A 231 -9.39 12.90 -8.22
N MET A 232 -9.33 13.16 -6.91
CA MET A 232 -8.09 13.06 -6.13
C MET A 232 -7.58 11.62 -6.08
N THR A 233 -8.45 10.65 -5.75
CA THR A 233 -8.07 9.23 -5.73
C THR A 233 -7.75 8.67 -7.11
N ARG A 234 -8.41 9.16 -8.18
CA ARG A 234 -8.13 8.75 -9.55
C ARG A 234 -6.73 9.20 -9.99
N VAL A 235 -6.34 10.42 -9.70
CA VAL A 235 -5.02 10.95 -10.05
C VAL A 235 -3.90 10.25 -9.29
N SER A 236 -4.08 10.08 -7.98
CA SER A 236 -3.08 9.39 -7.16
C SER A 236 -2.99 7.90 -7.53
N GLY A 237 -4.11 7.21 -7.74
CA GLY A 237 -4.14 5.81 -8.14
C GLY A 237 -3.46 5.56 -9.48
N ASN A 238 -3.75 6.37 -10.48
CA ASN A 238 -3.16 6.24 -11.81
C ASN A 238 -1.66 6.60 -11.86
N SER A 239 -1.12 7.26 -10.83
CA SER A 239 0.31 7.57 -10.69
C SER A 239 1.01 6.76 -9.60
N ASP A 240 0.30 5.81 -8.95
CA ASP A 240 0.76 5.01 -7.81
C ASP A 240 1.26 5.88 -6.63
N GLY A 241 0.55 6.97 -6.35
CA GLY A 241 0.79 7.83 -5.19
C GLY A 241 -0.14 7.50 -4.02
N ASN A 242 -0.09 8.30 -2.98
CA ASN A 242 -0.98 8.21 -1.81
C ASN A 242 -2.16 9.17 -1.95
N SER A 243 -3.27 8.90 -1.24
CA SER A 243 -4.41 9.81 -1.14
C SER A 243 -4.83 9.95 0.31
N TYR A 244 -5.06 11.20 0.74
CA TYR A 244 -5.45 11.52 2.10
C TYR A 244 -6.70 12.38 2.12
N PHE A 245 -7.62 12.07 3.03
CA PHE A 245 -8.70 12.95 3.45
C PHE A 245 -8.36 13.57 4.79
N VAL A 246 -8.35 14.88 4.86
CA VAL A 246 -8.05 15.69 6.05
C VAL A 246 -9.29 16.45 6.44
N GLU A 247 -10.04 15.98 7.42
CA GLU A 247 -11.26 16.64 7.86
C GLU A 247 -10.97 18.00 8.50
N LYS A 248 -9.91 18.08 9.31
CA LYS A 248 -9.49 19.31 10.00
C LYS A 248 -8.12 19.75 9.50
N SER A 249 -8.00 20.98 9.10
CA SER A 249 -6.74 21.55 8.58
C SER A 249 -5.56 21.45 9.54
N ASP A 250 -5.80 21.32 10.84
CA ASP A 250 -4.77 21.12 11.87
C ASP A 250 -3.93 19.87 11.66
N ASP A 251 -4.46 18.84 10.99
CA ASP A 251 -3.75 17.59 10.73
C ASP A 251 -2.78 17.68 9.53
N LEU A 252 -2.85 18.75 8.73
CA LEU A 252 -2.03 18.92 7.52
C LEU A 252 -0.53 18.79 7.78
N PRO A 253 0.09 19.42 8.80
CA PRO A 253 1.53 19.28 9.03
C PRO A 253 1.93 17.85 9.34
N ALA A 254 1.10 17.08 10.04
CA ALA A 254 1.34 15.67 10.34
C ALA A 254 1.30 14.81 9.08
N ILE A 255 0.30 15.02 8.20
CA ILE A 255 0.15 14.32 6.93
C ILE A 255 1.33 14.60 5.99
N PHE A 256 1.74 15.86 5.83
CA PHE A 256 2.92 16.21 5.02
C PHE A 256 4.20 15.59 5.58
N THR A 257 4.35 15.58 6.90
CA THR A 257 5.49 14.97 7.57
C THR A 257 5.55 13.47 7.32
N LYS A 258 4.42 12.78 7.42
CA LYS A 258 4.29 11.37 7.15
C LYS A 258 4.58 11.05 5.69
N GLU A 259 3.91 11.73 4.76
CA GLU A 259 4.11 11.54 3.31
C GLU A 259 5.57 11.73 2.91
N LEU A 260 6.19 12.79 3.40
CA LEU A 260 7.61 13.01 3.10
C LEU A 260 8.52 11.95 3.75
N GLY A 261 8.15 11.43 4.92
CA GLY A 261 8.84 10.29 5.54
C GLY A 261 8.81 9.05 4.64
N ASP A 262 7.67 8.73 4.06
CA ASP A 262 7.50 7.63 3.11
C ASP A 262 8.36 7.87 1.85
N VAL A 263 8.29 9.05 1.24
CA VAL A 263 9.08 9.42 0.05
C VAL A 263 10.58 9.32 0.30
N LEU A 264 11.05 9.75 1.47
CA LEU A 264 12.46 9.68 1.86
C LEU A 264 12.92 8.24 2.17
N SER A 265 12.00 7.29 2.33
CA SER A 265 12.28 5.88 2.61
C SER A 265 12.22 4.98 1.38
N VAL A 266 12.05 5.51 0.17
CA VAL A 266 11.95 4.70 -1.05
C VAL A 266 13.22 3.86 -1.24
N VAL A 267 13.03 2.55 -1.42
CA VAL A 267 14.12 1.58 -1.65
C VAL A 267 14.11 1.02 -3.06
N ALA A 268 12.96 0.94 -3.71
CA ALA A 268 12.82 0.47 -5.09
C ALA A 268 11.90 1.38 -5.90
N SER A 269 12.24 1.58 -7.17
CA SER A 269 11.47 2.36 -8.13
C SER A 269 11.28 1.59 -9.43
N ARG A 270 10.31 2.03 -10.28
CA ARG A 270 10.00 1.39 -11.57
C ARG A 270 9.73 -0.11 -11.42
N VAL A 271 8.94 -0.47 -10.44
CA VAL A 271 8.68 -1.87 -10.06
C VAL A 271 7.66 -2.48 -11.01
N ARG A 272 8.00 -3.60 -11.63
CA ARG A 272 7.10 -4.39 -12.47
C ARG A 272 6.97 -5.79 -11.92
N LEU A 273 5.76 -6.16 -11.52
CA LEU A 273 5.39 -7.52 -11.15
C LEU A 273 4.78 -8.22 -12.36
N THR A 274 5.28 -9.41 -12.68
CA THR A 274 4.74 -10.31 -13.69
C THR A 274 4.46 -11.66 -13.05
N VAL A 275 3.19 -12.11 -13.10
CA VAL A 275 2.77 -13.42 -12.58
C VAL A 275 2.32 -14.29 -13.74
N ARG A 276 2.99 -15.42 -13.96
CA ARG A 276 2.68 -16.37 -15.04
C ARG A 276 2.03 -17.61 -14.45
N PHE A 277 0.76 -17.80 -14.73
CA PHE A 277 0.01 -18.98 -14.30
C PHE A 277 0.31 -20.17 -15.22
N ARG A 278 0.40 -21.36 -14.60
CA ARG A 278 0.71 -22.60 -15.31
C ARG A 278 -0.55 -23.26 -15.86
N ALA A 279 -0.38 -24.23 -16.77
CA ALA A 279 -1.50 -24.96 -17.34
C ALA A 279 -2.41 -25.55 -16.24
N GLY A 280 -3.71 -25.37 -16.39
CA GLY A 280 -4.73 -25.76 -15.41
C GLY A 280 -4.98 -24.74 -14.30
N ALA A 281 -4.42 -23.53 -14.41
CA ALA A 281 -4.74 -22.38 -13.55
C ALA A 281 -4.96 -21.16 -14.45
N THR A 282 -6.15 -20.56 -14.39
CA THR A 282 -6.55 -19.43 -15.24
C THR A 282 -6.87 -18.22 -14.38
N PRO A 283 -6.12 -17.10 -14.48
CA PRO A 283 -6.44 -15.87 -13.76
C PRO A 283 -7.69 -15.22 -14.34
N ILE A 284 -8.64 -14.88 -13.46
CA ILE A 284 -9.94 -14.34 -13.85
C ILE A 284 -10.05 -12.85 -13.53
N GLU A 285 -9.55 -12.43 -12.38
CA GLU A 285 -9.79 -11.11 -11.84
C GLU A 285 -8.65 -10.70 -10.90
N CYS A 286 -8.21 -9.45 -11.00
CA CYS A 286 -7.41 -8.80 -9.96
C CYS A 286 -8.36 -8.11 -8.98
N ILE A 287 -8.10 -8.23 -7.68
CA ILE A 287 -8.98 -7.75 -6.61
C ILE A 287 -8.27 -6.63 -5.85
N GLY A 288 -8.96 -5.52 -5.67
CA GLY A 288 -8.45 -4.32 -5.02
C GLY A 288 -7.62 -3.45 -5.98
N ARG A 289 -6.45 -3.89 -6.37
CA ARG A 289 -5.58 -3.16 -7.30
C ARG A 289 -5.79 -3.60 -8.75
N ASP A 290 -5.76 -2.65 -9.67
CA ASP A 290 -5.83 -2.93 -11.10
C ASP A 290 -4.58 -3.69 -11.58
N GLY A 291 -4.80 -4.77 -12.30
CA GLY A 291 -3.79 -5.57 -12.96
C GLY A 291 -4.21 -5.91 -14.38
N ARG A 292 -3.26 -5.91 -15.31
CA ARG A 292 -3.52 -6.31 -16.68
C ARG A 292 -3.41 -7.82 -16.82
N ILE A 293 -4.50 -8.47 -17.18
CA ILE A 293 -4.55 -9.90 -17.50
C ILE A 293 -4.49 -10.07 -19.01
N VAL A 294 -3.51 -10.81 -19.51
CA VAL A 294 -3.39 -11.22 -20.90
C VAL A 294 -3.04 -12.70 -20.90
N ASP A 295 -3.92 -13.52 -21.46
CA ASP A 295 -3.83 -14.97 -21.39
C ASP A 295 -3.64 -15.43 -19.94
N ASN A 296 -2.60 -16.22 -19.67
CA ASN A 296 -2.27 -16.71 -18.33
C ASN A 296 -1.24 -15.82 -17.58
N THR A 297 -1.10 -14.56 -17.97
CA THR A 297 -0.13 -13.63 -17.36
C THR A 297 -0.83 -12.42 -16.80
N VAL A 298 -0.50 -12.10 -15.55
CA VAL A 298 -0.94 -10.88 -14.87
C VAL A 298 0.27 -9.96 -14.71
N THR A 299 0.11 -8.69 -15.07
CA THR A 299 1.16 -7.67 -14.94
C THR A 299 0.64 -6.46 -14.17
N VAL A 300 1.45 -5.98 -13.22
CA VAL A 300 1.20 -4.75 -12.45
C VAL A 300 2.45 -3.90 -12.43
N ASP A 301 2.30 -2.63 -12.73
CA ASP A 301 3.36 -1.63 -12.59
C ASP A 301 3.13 -0.82 -11.32
N LEU A 302 4.20 -0.65 -10.53
CA LEU A 302 4.23 0.19 -9.34
C LEU A 302 5.34 1.23 -9.50
N ASN A 303 5.08 2.44 -9.04
CA ASN A 303 6.08 3.51 -9.14
C ASN A 303 7.21 3.30 -8.15
N GLN A 304 6.86 3.00 -6.89
CA GLN A 304 7.81 2.98 -5.78
C GLN A 304 7.41 1.95 -4.71
N LEU A 305 8.42 1.44 -3.98
CA LEU A 305 8.25 0.71 -2.73
C LEU A 305 9.05 1.41 -1.63
N TYR A 306 8.39 1.64 -0.49
CA TYR A 306 8.98 2.27 0.69
C TYR A 306 9.62 1.23 1.60
N GLY A 307 10.68 1.58 2.30
CA GLY A 307 11.34 0.69 3.24
C GLY A 307 10.40 0.21 4.35
N GLY A 308 10.28 -1.10 4.48
CA GLY A 308 9.38 -1.76 5.42
C GLY A 308 7.92 -1.84 4.95
N GLN A 309 7.63 -1.46 3.71
CA GLN A 309 6.30 -1.60 3.13
C GLN A 309 6.09 -2.99 2.54
N GLU A 310 4.89 -3.53 2.71
CA GLU A 310 4.40 -4.66 1.94
C GLU A 310 3.30 -4.17 1.00
N LYS A 311 3.47 -4.43 -0.30
CA LYS A 311 2.40 -4.30 -1.30
C LYS A 311 2.03 -5.69 -1.81
N TYR A 312 0.74 -5.91 -2.05
CA TYR A 312 0.27 -7.19 -2.58
C TYR A 312 -0.73 -7.02 -3.71
N LEU A 313 -0.86 -8.09 -4.48
CA LEU A 313 -1.89 -8.29 -5.49
C LEU A 313 -2.69 -9.54 -5.14
N LEU A 314 -4.01 -9.42 -5.11
CA LEU A 314 -4.92 -10.56 -4.98
C LEU A 314 -5.47 -10.90 -6.36
N ILE A 315 -5.38 -12.19 -6.72
CA ILE A 315 -5.85 -12.69 -8.02
C ILE A 315 -6.80 -13.85 -7.79
N ARG A 316 -8.01 -13.78 -8.31
CA ARG A 316 -8.93 -14.91 -8.36
C ARG A 316 -8.56 -15.80 -9.55
N VAL A 317 -8.39 -17.08 -9.28
CA VAL A 317 -7.89 -18.07 -10.23
C VAL A 317 -8.83 -19.26 -10.30
N GLU A 318 -9.23 -19.67 -11.50
CA GLU A 318 -9.89 -20.94 -11.73
C GLU A 318 -8.89 -22.07 -11.90
N LEU A 319 -9.12 -23.18 -11.22
CA LEU A 319 -8.29 -24.36 -11.23
C LEU A 319 -9.01 -25.49 -11.97
N ALA A 320 -8.34 -26.05 -12.97
CA ALA A 320 -8.78 -27.30 -13.57
C ALA A 320 -8.71 -28.45 -12.53
N PRO A 321 -9.57 -29.47 -12.65
CA PRO A 321 -9.56 -30.62 -11.75
C PRO A 321 -8.16 -31.21 -11.59
N GLY A 322 -7.76 -31.50 -10.36
CA GLY A 322 -6.52 -32.21 -10.02
C GLY A 322 -6.84 -33.57 -9.39
N ARG A 323 -5.91 -34.51 -9.47
CA ARG A 323 -6.06 -35.84 -8.85
C ARG A 323 -5.77 -35.75 -7.37
N ASP A 324 -6.36 -36.65 -6.60
CA ASP A 324 -6.04 -36.81 -5.19
C ASP A 324 -4.54 -37.00 -4.96
N GLY A 325 -3.95 -36.21 -4.04
CA GLY A 325 -2.51 -36.18 -3.76
C GLY A 325 -1.64 -35.42 -4.76
N GLU A 326 -2.21 -34.93 -5.87
CA GLU A 326 -1.46 -34.13 -6.85
C GLU A 326 -1.02 -32.79 -6.24
N THR A 327 0.26 -32.44 -6.43
CA THR A 327 0.77 -31.08 -6.16
C THR A 327 1.15 -30.44 -7.48
N ARG A 328 0.49 -29.33 -7.79
CA ARG A 328 0.67 -28.60 -9.05
C ARG A 328 1.40 -27.28 -8.81
N LEU A 329 2.37 -26.94 -9.69
CA LEU A 329 2.91 -25.59 -9.77
C LEU A 329 1.81 -24.67 -10.32
N LEU A 330 1.40 -23.69 -9.49
CA LEU A 330 0.28 -22.80 -9.78
C LEU A 330 0.72 -21.61 -10.64
N ALA A 331 1.75 -20.91 -10.17
CA ALA A 331 2.27 -19.72 -10.82
C ALA A 331 3.73 -19.47 -10.46
N ASP A 332 4.42 -18.72 -11.31
CA ASP A 332 5.70 -18.09 -11.04
C ASP A 332 5.50 -16.57 -11.06
N ALA A 333 6.04 -15.87 -10.08
CA ALA A 333 6.11 -14.41 -10.03
C ALA A 333 7.55 -13.94 -10.23
N GLU A 334 7.69 -12.87 -10.97
CA GLU A 334 8.93 -12.17 -11.24
C GLU A 334 8.71 -10.69 -10.99
N VAL A 335 9.55 -10.09 -10.16
CA VAL A 335 9.54 -8.66 -9.85
C VAL A 335 10.83 -8.04 -10.36
N ASN A 336 10.73 -7.15 -11.31
CA ASN A 336 11.84 -6.36 -11.82
C ASN A 336 11.73 -4.94 -11.24
N PHE A 337 12.81 -4.40 -10.72
CA PHE A 337 12.84 -3.06 -10.13
C PHE A 337 14.21 -2.42 -10.25
N GLU A 338 14.25 -1.12 -10.02
CA GLU A 338 15.49 -0.37 -9.91
C GLU A 338 15.74 -0.05 -8.42
N ASP A 339 16.91 -0.44 -7.88
CA ASP A 339 17.36 -0.02 -6.55
C ASP A 339 17.45 1.52 -6.52
N ALA A 340 16.68 2.15 -5.64
CA ALA A 340 16.53 3.60 -5.61
C ALA A 340 17.83 4.35 -5.31
N THR A 341 18.78 3.71 -4.61
CA THR A 341 20.08 4.30 -4.23
C THR A 341 21.17 4.03 -5.25
N SER A 342 21.38 2.75 -5.62
CA SER A 342 22.45 2.35 -6.54
C SER A 342 22.09 2.50 -8.01
N ARG A 343 20.83 2.68 -8.34
CA ARG A 343 20.28 2.78 -9.70
C ARG A 343 20.48 1.52 -10.55
N ARG A 344 20.79 0.41 -9.92
CA ARG A 344 20.96 -0.88 -10.59
C ARG A 344 19.63 -1.59 -10.70
N SER A 345 19.40 -2.23 -11.84
CA SER A 345 18.28 -3.16 -11.99
C SER A 345 18.50 -4.37 -11.10
N ALA A 346 17.44 -4.79 -10.44
CA ALA A 346 17.41 -5.96 -9.58
C ALA A 346 16.12 -6.75 -9.84
N GLN A 347 16.10 -8.00 -9.41
CA GLN A 347 15.00 -8.93 -9.63
C GLN A 347 14.78 -9.77 -8.39
N ALA A 348 13.50 -10.05 -8.10
CA ALA A 348 13.09 -11.06 -7.13
C ALA A 348 12.10 -12.03 -7.78
N THR A 349 12.10 -13.29 -7.36
CA THR A 349 11.21 -14.32 -7.92
C THR A 349 10.54 -15.13 -6.84
N ALA A 350 9.36 -15.68 -7.15
CA ALA A 350 8.66 -16.62 -6.28
C ALA A 350 7.90 -17.66 -7.11
N ALA A 351 7.66 -18.84 -6.53
CA ALA A 351 6.85 -19.88 -7.13
C ALA A 351 5.78 -20.34 -6.14
N GLY A 352 4.53 -20.40 -6.61
CA GLY A 352 3.38 -20.87 -5.82
C GLY A 352 2.96 -22.26 -6.24
N ARG A 353 2.59 -23.12 -5.26
CA ARG A 353 2.08 -24.47 -5.48
C ARG A 353 0.75 -24.65 -4.79
N ILE A 354 -0.05 -25.59 -5.30
CA ILE A 354 -1.33 -25.97 -4.69
C ILE A 354 -1.44 -27.50 -4.73
N ARG A 355 -2.02 -28.09 -3.68
CA ARG A 355 -2.25 -29.52 -3.59
C ARG A 355 -3.73 -29.83 -3.71
N PHE A 356 -4.04 -30.98 -4.29
CA PHE A 356 -5.40 -31.51 -4.43
C PHE A 356 -5.62 -32.67 -3.47
N SER A 357 -6.78 -32.70 -2.77
CA SER A 357 -7.11 -33.79 -1.85
C SER A 357 -8.60 -34.08 -1.85
N ARG A 358 -8.95 -35.37 -1.67
CA ARG A 358 -10.32 -35.80 -1.38
C ARG A 358 -10.70 -35.69 0.10
N ASP A 359 -9.70 -35.55 0.97
CA ASP A 359 -9.92 -35.38 2.40
C ASP A 359 -10.39 -33.95 2.72
N ALA A 360 -11.67 -33.83 3.05
CA ALA A 360 -12.29 -32.56 3.40
C ALA A 360 -11.66 -31.92 4.66
N ARG A 361 -11.11 -32.72 5.57
CA ARG A 361 -10.44 -32.23 6.76
C ARG A 361 -9.10 -31.59 6.40
N GLU A 362 -8.29 -32.22 5.54
CA GLU A 362 -7.04 -31.67 5.04
C GLU A 362 -7.28 -30.32 4.31
N VAL A 363 -8.33 -30.24 3.50
CA VAL A 363 -8.75 -29.00 2.83
C VAL A 363 -9.09 -27.90 3.85
N ALA A 364 -9.89 -28.23 4.87
CA ALA A 364 -10.33 -27.28 5.88
C ALA A 364 -9.16 -26.76 6.75
N GLU A 365 -8.24 -27.66 7.14
CA GLU A 365 -7.07 -27.31 7.94
C GLU A 365 -6.00 -26.50 7.17
N SER A 366 -6.06 -26.47 5.84
CA SER A 366 -5.11 -25.76 4.98
C SER A 366 -5.42 -24.28 4.74
N VAL A 367 -6.47 -23.74 5.37
CA VAL A 367 -6.89 -22.34 5.18
C VAL A 367 -5.80 -21.38 5.66
N ASN A 368 -5.42 -20.45 4.78
CA ASN A 368 -4.52 -19.35 5.08
C ASN A 368 -5.34 -18.14 5.54
N VAL A 369 -5.50 -18.00 6.86
CA VAL A 369 -6.32 -16.97 7.49
C VAL A 369 -5.92 -15.56 7.07
N PRO A 370 -4.62 -15.15 7.06
CA PRO A 370 -4.20 -13.85 6.57
C PRO A 370 -4.66 -13.53 5.15
N VAL A 371 -4.46 -14.44 4.19
CA VAL A 371 -4.87 -14.24 2.78
C VAL A 371 -6.39 -14.16 2.66
N SER A 372 -7.11 -15.06 3.34
CA SER A 372 -8.59 -15.09 3.33
C SER A 372 -9.19 -13.82 3.92
N ARG A 373 -8.58 -13.28 5.00
CA ARG A 373 -8.98 -12.00 5.62
C ARG A 373 -8.78 -10.83 4.67
N GLU A 374 -7.61 -10.71 4.06
CA GLU A 374 -7.32 -9.62 3.12
C GLU A 374 -8.22 -9.67 1.88
N TYR A 375 -8.47 -10.86 1.36
CA TYR A 375 -9.45 -11.05 0.30
C TYR A 375 -10.83 -10.58 0.72
N THR A 376 -11.29 -10.97 1.91
CA THR A 376 -12.59 -10.57 2.44
C THR A 376 -12.72 -9.05 2.58
N LEU A 377 -11.69 -8.38 3.11
CA LEU A 377 -11.67 -6.92 3.24
C LEU A 377 -11.69 -6.21 1.88
N ASN A 378 -10.90 -6.69 0.90
CA ASN A 378 -10.90 -6.09 -0.44
C ASN A 378 -12.24 -6.30 -1.18
N ARG A 379 -12.89 -7.47 -1.02
CA ARG A 379 -14.24 -7.69 -1.55
C ARG A 379 -15.28 -6.80 -0.87
N ASN A 380 -15.16 -6.60 0.45
CA ASN A 380 -16.00 -5.65 1.17
C ASN A 380 -15.85 -4.23 0.63
N ALA A 381 -14.61 -3.76 0.41
CA ALA A 381 -14.37 -2.44 -0.15
C ALA A 381 -15.01 -2.26 -1.55
N GLN A 382 -14.98 -3.27 -2.41
CA GLN A 382 -15.68 -3.24 -3.71
C GLN A 382 -17.21 -3.10 -3.56
N GLU A 383 -17.81 -3.75 -2.53
CA GLU A 383 -19.22 -3.56 -2.24
C GLU A 383 -19.54 -2.18 -1.67
N LEU A 384 -18.62 -1.61 -0.85
CA LEU A 384 -18.74 -0.23 -0.38
C LEU A 384 -18.64 0.78 -1.53
N ASP A 385 -17.75 0.58 -2.51
CA ASP A 385 -17.69 1.41 -3.73
C ASP A 385 -19.01 1.33 -4.52
N ARG A 386 -19.65 0.15 -4.55
CA ARG A 386 -20.98 -0.03 -5.14
C ARG A 386 -22.04 0.74 -4.36
N ALA A 387 -21.99 0.68 -3.04
CA ALA A 387 -22.93 1.41 -2.18
C ALA A 387 -22.79 2.92 -2.33
N VAL A 388 -21.57 3.43 -2.46
CA VAL A 388 -21.29 4.85 -2.76
C VAL A 388 -21.96 5.26 -4.07
N ARG A 389 -21.78 4.49 -5.16
CA ARG A 389 -22.42 4.78 -6.46
C ARG A 389 -23.94 4.81 -6.36
N LEU A 390 -24.53 3.85 -5.65
CA LEU A 390 -26.00 3.82 -5.44
C LEU A 390 -26.49 5.04 -4.64
N ALA A 391 -25.73 5.46 -3.63
CA ALA A 391 -26.04 6.66 -2.86
C ALA A 391 -25.96 7.94 -3.71
N ASP A 392 -24.94 8.05 -4.59
CA ASP A 392 -24.78 9.15 -5.54
C ASP A 392 -25.94 9.24 -6.54
N GLU A 393 -26.52 8.07 -6.92
CA GLU A 393 -27.74 7.97 -7.73
C GLU A 393 -29.04 8.28 -6.95
N GLY A 394 -28.96 8.61 -5.65
CA GLY A 394 -30.11 8.85 -4.78
C GLY A 394 -30.79 7.57 -4.27
N ARG A 395 -30.25 6.39 -4.52
CA ARG A 395 -30.78 5.06 -4.18
C ARG A 395 -30.31 4.61 -2.78
N LYS A 396 -30.58 5.43 -1.77
CA LYS A 396 -30.03 5.27 -0.42
C LYS A 396 -30.43 3.96 0.28
N GLU A 397 -31.68 3.48 0.06
CA GLU A 397 -32.16 2.22 0.62
C GLU A 397 -31.41 1.02 0.03
N GLU A 398 -31.09 1.06 -1.27
CA GLU A 398 -30.31 0.02 -1.94
C GLU A 398 -28.84 0.08 -1.51
N ALA A 399 -28.27 1.27 -1.37
CA ALA A 399 -26.93 1.45 -0.82
C ALA A 399 -26.81 0.83 0.58
N ALA A 400 -27.75 1.16 1.48
CA ALA A 400 -27.82 0.59 2.82
C ALA A 400 -28.00 -0.94 2.82
N ARG A 401 -28.78 -1.49 1.90
CA ARG A 401 -28.96 -2.93 1.75
C ARG A 401 -27.66 -3.61 1.34
N VAL A 402 -26.95 -3.09 0.33
CA VAL A 402 -25.65 -3.63 -0.12
C VAL A 402 -24.65 -3.64 1.04
N MET A 403 -24.61 -2.57 1.84
CA MET A 403 -23.74 -2.49 3.01
C MET A 403 -24.09 -3.54 4.06
N ARG A 404 -25.38 -3.74 4.42
CA ARG A 404 -25.80 -4.77 5.38
C ARG A 404 -25.49 -6.18 4.89
N GLU A 405 -25.73 -6.47 3.61
CA GLU A 405 -25.40 -7.78 3.01
C GLU A 405 -23.87 -8.03 3.08
N SER A 406 -23.08 -7.01 2.83
CA SER A 406 -21.60 -7.11 2.94
C SER A 406 -21.15 -7.26 4.39
N ALA A 407 -21.76 -6.54 5.35
CA ALA A 407 -21.50 -6.72 6.78
C ALA A 407 -21.82 -8.15 7.24
N GLY A 408 -22.94 -8.74 6.78
CA GLY A 408 -23.26 -10.15 7.06
C GLY A 408 -22.21 -11.13 6.54
N ARG A 409 -21.60 -10.85 5.38
CA ARG A 409 -20.46 -11.64 4.86
C ARG A 409 -19.20 -11.49 5.72
N LEU A 410 -18.91 -10.27 6.21
CA LEU A 410 -17.82 -10.04 7.15
C LEU A 410 -18.01 -10.80 8.46
N GLU A 411 -19.23 -10.80 9.04
CA GLU A 411 -19.56 -11.56 10.25
C GLU A 411 -19.40 -13.08 10.05
N ALA A 412 -19.84 -13.60 8.90
CA ALA A 412 -19.65 -15.00 8.57
C ALA A 412 -18.17 -15.37 8.45
N ALA A 413 -17.38 -14.52 7.76
CA ALA A 413 -15.95 -14.70 7.64
C ALA A 413 -15.23 -14.57 9.00
N ALA A 414 -15.63 -13.62 9.85
CA ALA A 414 -15.08 -13.46 11.19
C ALA A 414 -15.18 -14.76 12.01
N ARG A 415 -16.35 -15.41 11.98
CA ARG A 415 -16.56 -16.68 12.67
C ARG A 415 -15.78 -17.85 12.06
N SER A 416 -15.72 -17.93 10.72
CA SER A 416 -15.05 -19.06 10.05
C SER A 416 -13.52 -18.99 10.10
N LEU A 417 -12.95 -17.77 10.18
CA LEU A 417 -11.51 -17.50 10.18
C LEU A 417 -10.94 -17.21 11.58
N ASP A 418 -11.80 -17.15 12.61
CA ASP A 418 -11.45 -16.67 13.97
C ASP A 418 -10.75 -15.30 13.90
N ALA A 419 -11.35 -14.35 13.17
CA ALA A 419 -10.79 -13.04 12.86
C ALA A 419 -11.69 -11.91 13.43
N PRO A 420 -11.54 -11.55 14.71
CA PRO A 420 -12.43 -10.60 15.39
C PRO A 420 -12.40 -9.19 14.79
N GLU A 421 -11.35 -8.79 14.09
CA GLU A 421 -11.26 -7.52 13.38
C GLU A 421 -12.30 -7.39 12.26
N LEU A 422 -12.70 -8.49 11.61
CA LEU A 422 -13.78 -8.50 10.62
C LEU A 422 -15.13 -8.24 11.27
N GLU A 423 -15.35 -8.70 12.50
CA GLU A 423 -16.58 -8.42 13.25
C GLU A 423 -16.67 -6.94 13.63
N ILE A 424 -15.57 -6.32 14.05
CA ILE A 424 -15.50 -4.88 14.34
C ILE A 424 -15.88 -4.08 13.08
N GLU A 425 -15.34 -4.45 11.94
CA GLU A 425 -15.65 -3.79 10.66
C GLU A 425 -17.11 -3.98 10.26
N ALA A 426 -17.66 -5.18 10.42
CA ALA A 426 -19.09 -5.47 10.15
C ALA A 426 -20.02 -4.61 11.03
N ARG A 427 -19.73 -4.46 12.32
CA ARG A 427 -20.50 -3.60 13.23
C ARG A 427 -20.45 -2.13 12.80
N ARG A 428 -19.26 -1.61 12.46
CA ARG A 428 -19.08 -0.24 11.96
C ARG A 428 -19.95 -0.03 10.71
N GLN A 429 -19.90 -0.97 9.78
CA GLN A 429 -20.64 -0.91 8.52
C GLN A 429 -22.16 -0.98 8.70
N ASN A 430 -22.66 -1.78 9.64
CA ASN A 430 -24.10 -1.83 9.96
C ASN A 430 -24.60 -0.47 10.49
N VAL A 431 -23.83 0.19 11.39
CA VAL A 431 -24.16 1.54 11.89
C VAL A 431 -24.19 2.57 10.74
N GLN A 432 -23.23 2.51 9.84
CA GLN A 432 -23.20 3.38 8.65
C GLN A 432 -24.40 3.09 7.73
N ALA A 433 -24.74 1.83 7.48
CA ALA A 433 -25.87 1.44 6.65
C ALA A 433 -27.20 1.98 7.21
N ASP A 434 -27.42 1.94 8.52
CA ASP A 434 -28.61 2.50 9.16
C ASP A 434 -28.69 4.04 9.00
N SER A 435 -27.55 4.71 9.15
CA SER A 435 -27.44 6.14 8.91
C SER A 435 -27.77 6.51 7.46
N ILE A 436 -27.16 5.81 6.50
CA ILE A 436 -27.35 6.07 5.06
C ILE A 436 -28.80 5.78 4.63
N GLY A 437 -29.39 4.68 5.10
CA GLY A 437 -30.77 4.32 4.79
C GLY A 437 -31.78 5.37 5.28
N SER A 438 -31.51 6.01 6.41
CA SER A 438 -32.40 7.04 6.98
C SER A 438 -32.22 8.41 6.33
N ARG A 439 -31.02 8.94 6.30
CA ARG A 439 -30.71 10.34 5.91
C ARG A 439 -29.96 10.50 4.59
N GLY A 440 -29.52 9.39 3.97
CA GLY A 440 -28.59 9.40 2.85
C GLY A 440 -27.13 9.49 3.30
N MET A 441 -26.21 9.30 2.35
CA MET A 441 -24.76 9.38 2.60
C MET A 441 -24.31 10.82 2.71
N GLY A 442 -23.71 11.18 3.84
CA GLY A 442 -23.15 12.52 4.05
C GLY A 442 -21.79 12.71 3.32
N LYS A 443 -21.44 13.94 2.97
CA LYS A 443 -20.18 14.26 2.27
C LYS A 443 -18.94 13.71 3.00
N ALA A 444 -18.81 13.92 4.30
CA ALA A 444 -17.69 13.41 5.08
C ALA A 444 -17.64 11.88 5.11
N GLU A 445 -18.79 11.22 5.28
CA GLU A 445 -18.93 9.78 5.28
C GLU A 445 -18.51 9.16 3.92
N ARG A 446 -18.95 9.77 2.80
CA ARG A 446 -18.54 9.40 1.46
C ARG A 446 -17.01 9.48 1.29
N LYS A 447 -16.40 10.58 1.70
CA LYS A 447 -14.94 10.79 1.61
C LYS A 447 -14.16 9.76 2.43
N LEU A 448 -14.62 9.46 3.63
CA LEU A 448 -14.00 8.42 4.47
C LEU A 448 -14.05 7.05 3.79
N ILE A 449 -15.22 6.64 3.25
CA ILE A 449 -15.35 5.34 2.57
C ILE A 449 -14.42 5.28 1.34
N VAL A 450 -14.47 6.29 0.48
CA VAL A 450 -13.65 6.33 -0.75
C VAL A 450 -12.16 6.32 -0.42
N THR A 451 -11.74 7.10 0.56
CA THR A 451 -10.32 7.18 0.95
C THR A 451 -9.86 5.91 1.67
N ASP A 452 -10.66 5.34 2.59
CA ASP A 452 -10.33 4.08 3.28
C ASP A 452 -10.21 2.92 2.29
N ASN A 453 -11.12 2.82 1.31
CA ASN A 453 -11.04 1.82 0.25
C ASN A 453 -9.78 2.03 -0.61
N TYR A 454 -9.48 3.27 -1.00
CA TYR A 454 -8.27 3.60 -1.72
C TYR A 454 -6.99 3.16 -0.97
N MET A 455 -6.92 3.48 0.34
CA MET A 455 -5.79 3.11 1.19
C MET A 455 -5.63 1.59 1.30
N LEU A 456 -6.75 0.85 1.40
CA LEU A 456 -6.74 -0.62 1.41
C LEU A 456 -6.20 -1.19 0.09
N TYR A 457 -6.73 -0.74 -1.06
CA TYR A 457 -6.33 -1.22 -2.39
C TYR A 457 -4.85 -0.96 -2.69
N ASN A 458 -4.30 0.13 -2.17
CA ASN A 458 -2.92 0.53 -2.40
C ASN A 458 -1.96 0.13 -1.27
N GLN A 459 -2.45 -0.56 -0.24
CA GLN A 459 -1.70 -0.88 0.99
C GLN A 459 -0.97 0.35 1.54
N GLN A 460 -1.68 1.49 1.50
CA GLN A 460 -1.19 2.73 2.09
C GLN A 460 -1.29 2.65 3.61
N SER A 461 -0.20 2.95 4.32
CA SER A 461 -0.23 3.01 5.79
C SER A 461 -1.15 4.13 6.29
N LYS A 462 -1.94 3.86 7.32
CA LYS A 462 -2.79 4.87 7.97
C LYS A 462 -1.99 5.87 8.78
#